data_c6742784788043c762dabae89837bc77
#
_entry.id   c6742784788043c762dabae89837bc77
#
_cell.length_a   1.000
_cell.length_b   1.000
_cell.length_c   1.000
_cell.angle_alpha   90.00
_cell.angle_beta   90.00
_cell.angle_gamma   90.00
#
_symmetry.space_group_name_H-M   'P 1'
#
loop_
_entity.id
_entity.type
_entity.pdbx_description
1 polymer ?
#
loop_
_entity_poly.entity_id
_entity_poly.type
_entity_poly.pdbx_seq_one_letter_code
_entity_poly.pdbx_strand_id
1 'polypeptide(L)'
;MAFFSNDYPDRIPLLERIGKELRFRKAVKASKQQHGEPQFVLVHPDWPSKRASIMAYADSLQWVVTNRPETPAQFNGTTVLRLAFDDRTEKRQAQPGFWNGHCLDISKSTLDRRHHEVFGYGLNVEPTFHSGPILEKSEGNAVHDGREIEAPLSPNEVQQGKVYQRIIDNRTENGLFEDLRVVVILGEVPLVYRKRKPGEVRYTNETAEVDLAESPKSMLSDTEMEQIASLSAKMCADFAELDVLRDRQDGRIYCVDLNPTPYGPPAGLSAEDSEKAMAVWKRISERSPFWRA
;
A
#
# COMPACT_ATOMS: atom_id res chain seq x y z
N MET A 1 -23.00 -24.16 -14.28
CA MET A 1 -22.85 -23.20 -13.16
C MET A 1 -21.63 -23.61 -12.34
N ALA A 2 -20.71 -22.69 -12.11
CA ALA A 2 -19.58 -22.98 -11.22
C ALA A 2 -20.09 -23.23 -9.80
N PHE A 3 -19.62 -24.30 -9.16
CA PHE A 3 -20.06 -24.69 -7.81
C PHE A 3 -19.63 -23.64 -6.76
N PHE A 4 -18.53 -22.93 -7.00
CA PHE A 4 -17.97 -21.93 -6.11
C PHE A 4 -18.10 -20.51 -6.70
N SER A 5 -18.35 -19.53 -5.84
CA SER A 5 -18.50 -18.13 -6.19
C SER A 5 -17.15 -17.40 -6.40
N ASN A 6 -16.04 -18.05 -6.06
CA ASN A 6 -14.68 -17.52 -6.26
C ASN A 6 -13.77 -18.60 -6.86
N ASP A 7 -12.70 -18.16 -7.52
CA ASP A 7 -11.63 -19.04 -7.94
C ASP A 7 -10.71 -19.32 -6.74
N TYR A 8 -10.66 -20.57 -6.33
CA TYR A 8 -9.77 -21.02 -5.26
C TYR A 8 -8.61 -21.80 -5.86
N PRO A 9 -7.37 -21.57 -5.40
CA PRO A 9 -6.22 -22.36 -5.82
C PRO A 9 -6.45 -23.86 -5.67
N ASP A 10 -6.00 -24.67 -6.62
CA ASP A 10 -6.21 -26.13 -6.63
C ASP A 10 -5.65 -26.85 -5.41
N ARG A 11 -4.61 -26.28 -4.79
CA ARG A 11 -4.00 -26.78 -3.54
C ARG A 11 -4.93 -26.72 -2.32
N ILE A 12 -6.07 -26.00 -2.39
CA ILE A 12 -7.00 -25.88 -1.28
C ILE A 12 -7.92 -27.11 -1.29
N PRO A 13 -7.99 -27.91 -0.19
CA PRO A 13 -8.85 -29.07 -0.08
C PRO A 13 -10.34 -28.74 -0.27
N LEU A 14 -11.09 -29.66 -0.85
CA LEU A 14 -12.52 -29.47 -1.16
C LEU A 14 -13.35 -29.03 0.06
N LEU A 15 -13.14 -29.65 1.22
CA LEU A 15 -13.85 -29.27 2.45
C LEU A 15 -13.58 -27.83 2.88
N GLU A 16 -12.35 -27.37 2.69
CA GLU A 16 -11.99 -25.98 2.96
C GLU A 16 -12.64 -25.01 1.96
N ARG A 17 -12.69 -25.37 0.67
CA ARG A 17 -13.41 -24.60 -0.36
C ARG A 17 -14.90 -24.50 -0.02
N ILE A 18 -15.54 -25.58 0.42
CA ILE A 18 -16.94 -25.58 0.88
C ILE A 18 -17.11 -24.62 2.07
N GLY A 19 -16.23 -24.70 3.07
CA GLY A 19 -16.26 -23.79 4.21
C GLY A 19 -16.08 -22.32 3.84
N LYS A 20 -15.22 -22.02 2.84
CA LYS A 20 -15.06 -20.67 2.28
C LYS A 20 -16.33 -20.22 1.56
N GLU A 21 -16.95 -21.08 0.76
CA GLU A 21 -18.20 -20.78 0.06
C GLU A 21 -19.36 -20.49 1.03
N LEU A 22 -19.48 -21.25 2.11
CA LEU A 22 -20.51 -21.00 3.14
C LEU A 22 -20.30 -19.62 3.81
N ARG A 23 -19.06 -19.27 4.14
CA ARG A 23 -18.75 -17.93 4.68
C ARG A 23 -19.06 -16.82 3.67
N PHE A 24 -18.69 -17.04 2.39
CA PHE A 24 -19.00 -16.12 1.31
C PHE A 24 -20.52 -15.86 1.20
N ARG A 25 -21.34 -16.93 1.16
CA ARG A 25 -22.82 -16.81 1.09
C ARG A 25 -23.40 -16.10 2.31
N LYS A 26 -22.81 -16.32 3.50
CA LYS A 26 -23.20 -15.58 4.71
C LYS A 26 -22.89 -14.08 4.57
N ALA A 27 -21.73 -13.73 4.04
CA ALA A 27 -21.34 -12.34 3.79
C ALA A 27 -22.27 -11.69 2.74
N VAL A 28 -22.61 -12.38 1.66
CA VAL A 28 -23.59 -11.90 0.66
C VAL A 28 -24.95 -11.59 1.31
N LYS A 29 -25.42 -12.47 2.21
CA LYS A 29 -26.68 -12.24 2.92
C LYS A 29 -26.60 -11.03 3.83
N ALA A 30 -25.50 -10.85 4.56
CA ALA A 30 -25.28 -9.68 5.43
C ALA A 30 -25.21 -8.39 4.63
N SER A 31 -24.47 -8.39 3.50
CA SER A 31 -24.40 -7.25 2.59
C SER A 31 -25.78 -6.85 2.08
N LYS A 32 -26.60 -7.81 1.63
CA LYS A 32 -27.96 -7.56 1.19
C LYS A 32 -28.83 -6.95 2.30
N GLN A 33 -28.68 -7.41 3.53
CA GLN A 33 -29.43 -6.87 4.68
C GLN A 33 -29.06 -5.42 4.97
N GLN A 34 -27.76 -5.08 4.82
CA GLN A 34 -27.26 -3.74 5.08
C GLN A 34 -27.61 -2.74 3.96
N HIS A 35 -27.55 -3.16 2.69
CA HIS A 35 -27.58 -2.26 1.53
C HIS A 35 -28.82 -2.41 0.63
N GLY A 36 -29.72 -3.36 0.93
CA GLY A 36 -30.85 -3.71 0.07
C GLY A 36 -30.49 -4.70 -1.03
N GLU A 37 -29.28 -4.61 -1.58
CA GLU A 37 -28.68 -5.57 -2.51
C GLU A 37 -27.23 -5.87 -2.10
N PRO A 38 -26.66 -7.03 -2.48
CA PRO A 38 -25.27 -7.33 -2.19
C PRO A 38 -24.31 -6.38 -2.92
N GLN A 39 -23.33 -5.83 -2.19
CA GLN A 39 -22.28 -4.98 -2.75
C GLN A 39 -20.96 -5.73 -2.81
N PHE A 40 -20.31 -5.69 -3.98
CA PHE A 40 -19.11 -6.48 -4.25
C PHE A 40 -17.89 -5.61 -4.52
N VAL A 41 -16.75 -6.05 -4.00
CA VAL A 41 -15.41 -5.59 -4.40
C VAL A 41 -14.81 -6.67 -5.31
N LEU A 42 -14.58 -6.34 -6.56
CA LEU A 42 -13.89 -7.22 -7.51
C LEU A 42 -12.38 -6.96 -7.43
N VAL A 43 -11.62 -7.99 -7.10
CA VAL A 43 -10.14 -7.93 -7.03
C VAL A 43 -9.50 -8.78 -8.12
N HIS A 44 -8.43 -8.30 -8.73
CA HIS A 44 -7.71 -9.01 -9.79
C HIS A 44 -6.29 -8.44 -9.91
N PRO A 45 -5.24 -9.22 -10.28
CA PRO A 45 -5.26 -10.67 -10.53
C PRO A 45 -5.14 -11.50 -9.23
N ASP A 46 -4.54 -10.92 -8.17
CA ASP A 46 -4.20 -11.66 -6.98
C ASP A 46 -5.31 -11.59 -5.92
N TRP A 47 -5.42 -12.66 -5.12
CA TRP A 47 -6.35 -12.67 -4.01
C TRP A 47 -5.73 -12.01 -2.77
N PRO A 48 -6.39 -11.01 -2.17
CA PRO A 48 -5.87 -10.34 -0.98
C PRO A 48 -5.71 -11.31 0.20
N SER A 49 -4.61 -11.17 0.94
CA SER A 49 -4.47 -11.84 2.22
C SER A 49 -5.48 -11.27 3.23
N LYS A 50 -5.74 -11.99 4.32
CA LYS A 50 -6.62 -11.50 5.39
C LYS A 50 -6.15 -10.20 6.05
N ARG A 51 -4.86 -9.85 5.91
CA ARG A 51 -4.26 -8.63 6.44
C ARG A 51 -4.30 -7.46 5.47
N ALA A 52 -4.70 -7.69 4.22
CA ALA A 52 -4.81 -6.60 3.25
C ALA A 52 -5.90 -5.62 3.69
N SER A 53 -5.60 -4.34 3.58
CA SER A 53 -6.50 -3.25 3.99
C SER A 53 -7.87 -3.39 3.35
N ILE A 54 -7.93 -3.77 2.07
CA ILE A 54 -9.20 -3.94 1.35
C ILE A 54 -10.11 -5.01 2.00
N MET A 55 -9.54 -6.04 2.64
CA MET A 55 -10.34 -7.05 3.33
C MET A 55 -10.97 -6.49 4.62
N ALA A 56 -10.20 -5.72 5.41
CA ALA A 56 -10.69 -5.07 6.61
C ALA A 56 -11.78 -4.04 6.29
N TYR A 57 -11.59 -3.26 5.21
CA TYR A 57 -12.55 -2.25 4.78
C TYR A 57 -13.82 -2.86 4.22
N ALA A 58 -13.70 -3.86 3.36
CA ALA A 58 -14.85 -4.59 2.85
C ALA A 58 -15.68 -5.19 3.98
N ASP A 59 -15.04 -5.79 5.00
CA ASP A 59 -15.74 -6.35 6.16
C ASP A 59 -16.48 -5.27 6.95
N SER A 60 -15.83 -4.14 7.24
CA SER A 60 -16.43 -3.03 7.99
C SER A 60 -17.62 -2.38 7.27
N LEU A 61 -17.60 -2.38 5.94
CA LEU A 61 -18.65 -1.83 5.08
C LEU A 61 -19.68 -2.89 4.68
N GLN A 62 -19.54 -4.13 5.14
CA GLN A 62 -20.34 -5.27 4.73
C GLN A 62 -20.34 -5.46 3.19
N TRP A 63 -19.21 -5.19 2.56
CA TRP A 63 -18.97 -5.51 1.15
C TRP A 63 -18.40 -6.92 1.01
N VAL A 64 -18.63 -7.54 -0.11
CA VAL A 64 -18.21 -8.92 -0.38
C VAL A 64 -17.08 -8.92 -1.40
N VAL A 65 -15.91 -9.43 -1.00
CA VAL A 65 -14.76 -9.51 -1.92
C VAL A 65 -14.91 -10.74 -2.82
N THR A 66 -14.73 -10.55 -4.13
CA THR A 66 -14.76 -11.61 -5.15
C THR A 66 -13.64 -11.40 -6.17
N ASN A 67 -13.17 -12.50 -6.79
CA ASN A 67 -12.21 -12.46 -7.89
C ASN A 67 -12.83 -12.92 -9.23
N ARG A 68 -14.16 -13.07 -9.27
CA ARG A 68 -14.89 -13.42 -10.48
C ARG A 68 -15.83 -12.29 -10.90
N PRO A 69 -15.71 -11.75 -12.11
CA PRO A 69 -16.51 -10.65 -12.58
C PRO A 69 -18.01 -10.99 -12.75
N GLU A 70 -18.34 -12.27 -12.93
CA GLU A 70 -19.71 -12.74 -13.04
C GLU A 70 -20.44 -12.93 -11.69
N THR A 71 -19.71 -13.03 -10.59
CA THR A 71 -20.28 -13.30 -9.25
C THR A 71 -21.31 -12.25 -8.81
N PRO A 72 -21.09 -10.93 -8.98
CA PRO A 72 -22.10 -9.95 -8.62
C PRO A 72 -23.46 -10.21 -9.29
N ALA A 73 -23.48 -10.48 -10.60
CA ALA A 73 -24.70 -10.77 -11.34
C ALA A 73 -25.39 -12.06 -10.88
N GLN A 74 -24.63 -13.10 -10.49
CA GLN A 74 -25.17 -14.35 -9.98
C GLN A 74 -25.96 -14.18 -8.68
N PHE A 75 -25.66 -13.15 -7.89
CA PHE A 75 -26.33 -12.84 -6.63
C PHE A 75 -27.26 -11.62 -6.71
N ASN A 76 -27.54 -11.11 -7.90
CA ASN A 76 -28.32 -9.87 -8.13
C ASN A 76 -27.75 -8.71 -7.30
N GLY A 77 -26.44 -8.53 -7.35
CA GLY A 77 -25.74 -7.49 -6.63
C GLY A 77 -24.94 -6.58 -7.55
N THR A 78 -24.41 -5.50 -6.98
CA THR A 78 -23.65 -4.48 -7.70
C THR A 78 -22.16 -4.53 -7.35
N THR A 79 -21.29 -4.35 -8.35
CA THR A 79 -19.86 -4.13 -8.13
C THR A 79 -19.65 -2.66 -7.75
N VAL A 80 -19.27 -2.41 -6.51
CA VAL A 80 -19.01 -1.06 -5.98
C VAL A 80 -17.57 -0.60 -6.15
N LEU A 81 -16.63 -1.56 -6.25
CA LEU A 81 -15.21 -1.28 -6.45
C LEU A 81 -14.57 -2.38 -7.29
N ARG A 82 -13.72 -1.97 -8.23
CA ARG A 82 -12.79 -2.86 -8.95
C ARG A 82 -11.38 -2.43 -8.58
N LEU A 83 -10.58 -3.36 -8.04
CA LEU A 83 -9.23 -3.09 -7.57
C LEU A 83 -8.23 -4.03 -8.24
N ALA A 84 -7.26 -3.46 -8.96
CA ALA A 84 -6.08 -4.19 -9.39
C ALA A 84 -5.18 -4.44 -8.18
N PHE A 85 -5.24 -5.65 -7.65
CA PHE A 85 -4.48 -6.09 -6.48
C PHE A 85 -3.29 -6.91 -6.95
N ASP A 86 -2.14 -6.25 -7.12
CA ASP A 86 -0.94 -6.80 -7.73
C ASP A 86 0.31 -6.09 -7.17
N ASP A 87 1.17 -6.84 -6.47
CA ASP A 87 2.38 -6.35 -5.81
C ASP A 87 3.67 -6.56 -6.62
N ARG A 88 3.57 -7.06 -7.85
CA ARG A 88 4.73 -7.21 -8.74
C ARG A 88 5.34 -5.86 -9.05
N THR A 89 6.67 -5.80 -9.02
CA THR A 89 7.43 -4.57 -9.30
C THR A 89 7.07 -3.97 -10.64
N GLU A 90 7.05 -4.81 -11.69
CA GLU A 90 6.62 -4.45 -13.04
C GLU A 90 5.48 -5.34 -13.51
N LYS A 91 4.46 -4.74 -14.07
CA LYS A 91 3.25 -5.41 -14.57
C LYS A 91 3.19 -5.29 -16.10
N ARG A 92 2.77 -6.36 -16.74
CA ARG A 92 2.78 -6.44 -18.22
C ARG A 92 1.58 -5.76 -18.87
N GLN A 93 0.46 -5.64 -18.16
CA GLN A 93 -0.80 -5.17 -18.75
C GLN A 93 -1.56 -4.27 -17.78
N ALA A 94 -2.07 -3.17 -18.31
CA ALA A 94 -3.03 -2.34 -17.62
C ALA A 94 -4.39 -3.05 -17.49
N GLN A 95 -5.13 -2.67 -16.45
CA GLN A 95 -6.50 -3.13 -16.17
C GLN A 95 -7.45 -1.92 -16.17
N PRO A 96 -7.89 -1.45 -17.35
CA PRO A 96 -8.77 -0.30 -17.43
C PRO A 96 -10.05 -0.48 -16.62
N GLY A 97 -10.49 0.56 -15.92
CA GLY A 97 -11.66 0.53 -15.06
C GLY A 97 -11.45 -0.11 -13.68
N PHE A 98 -10.20 -0.48 -13.35
CA PHE A 98 -9.81 -0.88 -12.00
C PHE A 98 -8.99 0.22 -11.33
N TRP A 99 -9.20 0.48 -10.05
CA TRP A 99 -8.27 1.24 -9.24
C TRP A 99 -6.89 0.56 -9.27
N ASN A 100 -5.83 1.33 -9.30
CA ASN A 100 -4.46 0.85 -9.53
C ASN A 100 -4.27 0.12 -10.88
N GLY A 101 -5.27 0.13 -11.77
CA GLY A 101 -5.21 -0.62 -13.03
C GLY A 101 -4.13 -0.13 -13.99
N HIS A 102 -3.63 1.09 -13.82
CA HIS A 102 -2.53 1.68 -14.58
C HIS A 102 -1.24 1.86 -13.75
N CYS A 103 -1.21 1.39 -12.50
CA CYS A 103 0.00 1.37 -11.68
C CYS A 103 0.89 0.19 -12.10
N LEU A 104 1.65 0.37 -13.17
CA LEU A 104 2.36 -0.73 -13.86
C LEU A 104 3.79 -0.95 -13.38
N ASP A 105 4.43 0.07 -12.83
CA ASP A 105 5.83 0.02 -12.40
C ASP A 105 5.96 0.70 -11.04
N ILE A 106 6.29 -0.08 -10.02
CA ILE A 106 6.54 0.36 -8.64
C ILE A 106 8.00 0.14 -8.24
N SER A 107 8.88 0.05 -9.23
CA SER A 107 10.32 -0.04 -9.00
C SER A 107 10.83 1.19 -8.26
N LYS A 108 11.87 1.01 -7.48
CA LYS A 108 12.45 2.10 -6.67
C LYS A 108 13.01 3.21 -7.54
N SER A 109 13.56 2.87 -8.71
CA SER A 109 14.03 3.86 -9.69
C SER A 109 12.89 4.67 -10.30
N THR A 110 11.77 4.03 -10.63
CA THR A 110 10.59 4.75 -11.15
C THR A 110 9.97 5.62 -10.06
N LEU A 111 9.83 5.12 -8.84
CA LEU A 111 9.35 5.91 -7.71
C LEU A 111 10.23 7.14 -7.47
N ASP A 112 11.57 6.98 -7.41
CA ASP A 112 12.50 8.09 -7.19
C ASP A 112 12.46 9.13 -8.32
N ARG A 113 12.39 8.69 -9.57
CA ARG A 113 12.24 9.60 -10.71
C ARG A 113 10.95 10.42 -10.60
N ARG A 114 9.81 9.79 -10.25
CA ARG A 114 8.52 10.49 -10.05
C ARG A 114 8.55 11.38 -8.82
N HIS A 115 9.22 10.93 -7.76
CA HIS A 115 9.48 11.75 -6.58
C HIS A 115 10.26 13.02 -6.95
N HIS A 116 11.35 12.88 -7.72
CA HIS A 116 12.13 14.03 -8.18
C HIS A 116 11.31 15.01 -9.03
N GLU A 117 10.46 14.49 -9.93
CA GLU A 117 9.56 15.33 -10.74
C GLU A 117 8.57 16.15 -9.90
N VAL A 118 8.15 15.66 -8.73
CA VAL A 118 7.16 16.30 -7.88
C VAL A 118 7.80 17.18 -6.82
N PHE A 119 8.83 16.68 -6.16
CA PHE A 119 9.45 17.32 -5.00
C PHE A 119 10.66 18.21 -5.39
N GLY A 120 11.22 18.04 -6.58
CA GLY A 120 12.43 18.73 -7.03
C GLY A 120 13.73 18.14 -6.49
N TYR A 121 13.69 17.03 -5.77
CA TYR A 121 14.83 16.29 -5.25
C TYR A 121 14.51 14.80 -5.21
N GLY A 122 15.53 13.94 -5.10
CA GLY A 122 15.39 12.48 -5.11
C GLY A 122 16.29 11.81 -4.07
N LEU A 123 16.20 10.49 -4.05
CA LEU A 123 16.95 9.59 -3.15
C LEU A 123 18.17 9.01 -3.85
N ASN A 124 18.05 8.70 -5.15
CA ASN A 124 19.10 7.99 -5.87
C ASN A 124 20.36 8.85 -5.98
N VAL A 125 21.49 8.20 -5.82
CA VAL A 125 22.82 8.78 -5.97
C VAL A 125 23.62 7.99 -7.00
N GLU A 126 24.55 8.65 -7.66
CA GLU A 126 25.51 7.96 -8.54
C GLU A 126 26.64 7.37 -7.65
N PRO A 127 26.69 6.05 -7.47
CA PRO A 127 27.55 5.44 -6.47
C PRO A 127 29.04 5.58 -6.80
N THR A 128 29.40 5.83 -8.05
CA THR A 128 30.80 6.01 -8.47
C THR A 128 31.33 7.42 -8.22
N PHE A 129 30.46 8.39 -7.94
CA PHE A 129 30.81 9.79 -7.66
C PHE A 129 30.41 10.27 -6.28
N HIS A 130 29.52 9.54 -5.61
CA HIS A 130 29.12 9.88 -4.25
C HIS A 130 30.29 9.69 -3.27
N SER A 131 30.31 10.43 -2.18
CA SER A 131 31.29 10.26 -1.10
C SER A 131 30.59 9.98 0.22
N GLY A 132 31.02 8.93 0.92
CA GLY A 132 30.48 8.50 2.20
C GLY A 132 29.42 7.41 2.07
N PRO A 133 28.70 7.10 3.18
CA PRO A 133 27.80 5.96 3.22
C PRO A 133 26.56 6.16 2.35
N ILE A 134 26.15 5.11 1.66
CA ILE A 134 24.93 5.01 0.85
C ILE A 134 24.17 3.73 1.16
N LEU A 135 22.89 3.70 0.87
CA LEU A 135 22.03 2.52 0.98
C LEU A 135 21.96 1.80 -0.37
N GLU A 136 22.48 0.58 -0.43
CA GLU A 136 22.26 -0.34 -1.53
C GLU A 136 21.05 -1.23 -1.24
N LYS A 137 20.12 -1.37 -2.18
CA LYS A 137 18.98 -2.28 -2.09
C LYS A 137 18.53 -2.77 -3.45
N SER A 138 17.79 -3.88 -3.49
CA SER A 138 17.24 -4.39 -4.73
C SER A 138 16.18 -3.46 -5.31
N GLU A 139 16.15 -3.36 -6.65
CA GLU A 139 15.12 -2.65 -7.41
C GLU A 139 13.72 -3.21 -7.14
N GLY A 140 13.65 -4.53 -6.95
CA GLY A 140 12.40 -5.24 -6.74
C GLY A 140 11.67 -4.89 -5.45
N ASN A 141 10.34 -4.96 -5.52
CA ASN A 141 9.47 -4.79 -4.37
C ASN A 141 9.63 -5.94 -3.36
N ALA A 142 9.46 -5.66 -2.07
CA ALA A 142 9.42 -6.62 -0.95
C ALA A 142 10.65 -7.54 -0.78
N VAL A 143 11.83 -7.16 -1.27
CA VAL A 143 13.06 -7.96 -1.12
C VAL A 143 13.72 -7.81 0.25
N HIS A 144 13.61 -6.63 0.87
CA HIS A 144 14.12 -6.31 2.23
C HIS A 144 15.62 -6.59 2.44
N ASP A 145 16.44 -6.28 1.43
CA ASP A 145 17.89 -6.53 1.41
C ASP A 145 18.74 -5.24 1.51
N GLY A 146 18.15 -4.17 2.04
CA GLY A 146 18.85 -2.90 2.21
C GLY A 146 20.07 -3.03 3.10
N ARG A 147 21.24 -2.54 2.63
CA ARG A 147 22.47 -2.48 3.41
C ARG A 147 23.22 -1.19 3.17
N GLU A 148 23.86 -0.69 4.20
CA GLU A 148 24.75 0.46 4.10
C GLU A 148 26.11 0.02 3.56
N ILE A 149 26.64 0.77 2.61
CA ILE A 149 27.96 0.56 2.01
C ILE A 149 28.66 1.90 1.85
N GLU A 150 30.00 1.89 1.78
CA GLU A 150 30.80 3.09 1.55
C GLU A 150 30.95 3.36 0.04
N ALA A 151 30.75 4.61 -0.36
CA ALA A 151 31.03 5.12 -1.70
C ALA A 151 32.23 6.09 -1.67
N PRO A 152 32.95 6.32 -2.80
CA PRO A 152 32.59 5.89 -4.17
C PRO A 152 32.88 4.42 -4.44
N LEU A 153 32.03 3.77 -5.22
CA LEU A 153 32.25 2.44 -5.74
C LEU A 153 33.10 2.49 -7.02
N SER A 154 33.90 1.46 -7.27
CA SER A 154 34.46 1.27 -8.60
C SER A 154 33.35 0.82 -9.58
N PRO A 155 33.46 1.08 -10.88
CA PRO A 155 32.45 0.67 -11.86
C PRO A 155 32.13 -0.84 -11.85
N ASN A 156 33.09 -1.68 -11.46
CA ASN A 156 32.89 -3.14 -11.37
C ASN A 156 32.11 -3.59 -10.12
N GLU A 157 31.98 -2.74 -9.13
CA GLU A 157 31.22 -3.02 -7.90
C GLU A 157 29.76 -2.65 -8.02
N VAL A 158 29.41 -1.81 -9.00
CA VAL A 158 28.01 -1.42 -9.26
C VAL A 158 27.26 -2.62 -9.83
N GLN A 159 26.21 -3.04 -9.15
CA GLN A 159 25.45 -4.25 -9.48
C GLN A 159 24.19 -3.92 -10.27
N GLN A 160 23.92 -4.68 -11.33
CA GLN A 160 22.67 -4.60 -12.07
C GLN A 160 21.49 -5.05 -11.18
N GLY A 161 20.35 -4.35 -11.26
CA GLY A 161 19.15 -4.65 -10.47
C GLY A 161 19.23 -4.15 -9.02
N LYS A 162 20.23 -3.33 -8.70
CA LYS A 162 20.34 -2.58 -7.44
C LYS A 162 20.10 -1.10 -7.67
N VAL A 163 19.59 -0.44 -6.65
CA VAL A 163 19.54 1.01 -6.52
C VAL A 163 20.43 1.46 -5.39
N TYR A 164 21.03 2.63 -5.58
CA TYR A 164 21.93 3.26 -4.62
C TYR A 164 21.30 4.57 -4.19
N GLN A 165 21.01 4.69 -2.89
CA GLN A 165 20.25 5.82 -2.38
C GLN A 165 21.00 6.49 -1.23
N ARG A 166 20.75 7.78 -1.05
CA ARG A 166 21.22 8.49 0.15
C ARG A 166 20.58 7.88 1.39
N ILE A 167 21.30 7.88 2.49
CA ILE A 167 20.79 7.48 3.79
C ILE A 167 20.02 8.64 4.39
N ILE A 168 18.75 8.42 4.72
CA ILE A 168 17.89 9.42 5.36
C ILE A 168 17.99 9.28 6.87
N ASP A 169 18.36 10.32 7.58
CA ASP A 169 18.34 10.32 9.04
C ASP A 169 16.94 10.62 9.58
N ASN A 170 16.11 9.60 9.70
CA ASN A 170 14.74 9.68 10.21
C ASN A 170 14.63 9.32 11.71
N ARG A 171 15.69 9.56 12.48
CA ARG A 171 15.69 9.29 13.93
C ARG A 171 14.85 10.30 14.69
N THR A 172 14.04 9.78 15.63
CA THR A 172 13.37 10.58 16.65
C THR A 172 14.36 11.08 17.70
N GLU A 173 13.92 11.97 18.59
CA GLU A 173 14.74 12.45 19.73
C GLU A 173 15.17 11.30 20.64
N ASN A 174 14.36 10.26 20.77
CA ASN A 174 14.64 9.06 21.57
C ASN A 174 15.53 8.04 20.84
N GLY A 175 16.04 8.36 19.65
CA GLY A 175 16.95 7.51 18.90
C GLY A 175 16.30 6.37 18.09
N LEU A 176 14.97 6.23 18.13
CA LEU A 176 14.25 5.30 17.26
C LEU A 176 14.15 5.86 15.84
N PHE A 177 14.16 5.00 14.84
CA PHE A 177 13.86 5.37 13.46
C PHE A 177 12.35 5.38 13.25
N GLU A 178 11.83 6.50 12.72
CA GLU A 178 10.39 6.68 12.47
C GLU A 178 10.10 6.65 10.98
N ASP A 179 9.29 5.70 10.56
CA ASP A 179 8.73 5.60 9.22
C ASP A 179 7.25 6.03 9.27
N LEU A 180 6.85 6.96 8.42
CA LEU A 180 5.44 7.32 8.23
C LEU A 180 4.87 6.41 7.14
N ARG A 181 3.85 5.63 7.48
CA ARG A 181 3.06 4.90 6.49
C ARG A 181 1.85 5.72 6.13
N VAL A 182 1.92 6.34 4.96
CA VAL A 182 0.93 7.28 4.46
C VAL A 182 -0.05 6.55 3.55
N VAL A 183 -1.31 6.53 3.93
CA VAL A 183 -2.39 5.97 3.10
C VAL A 183 -2.83 7.02 2.09
N VAL A 184 -2.92 6.62 0.82
CA VAL A 184 -3.45 7.47 -0.27
C VAL A 184 -4.65 6.78 -0.90
N ILE A 185 -5.73 7.56 -1.09
CA ILE A 185 -6.96 7.11 -1.73
C ILE A 185 -7.44 8.19 -2.67
N LEU A 186 -7.43 7.91 -3.97
CA LEU A 186 -7.89 8.85 -5.01
C LEU A 186 -7.30 10.27 -4.86
N GLY A 187 -6.02 10.34 -4.50
CA GLY A 187 -5.31 11.61 -4.31
C GLY A 187 -5.57 12.30 -2.96
N GLU A 188 -6.30 11.70 -2.04
CA GLU A 188 -6.42 12.17 -0.66
C GLU A 188 -5.47 11.41 0.26
N VAL A 189 -4.96 12.08 1.30
CA VAL A 189 -4.15 11.49 2.37
C VAL A 189 -5.00 11.45 3.65
N PRO A 190 -5.83 10.42 3.83
CA PRO A 190 -6.77 10.36 4.94
C PRO A 190 -6.17 9.88 6.26
N LEU A 191 -5.08 9.10 6.21
CA LEU A 191 -4.48 8.43 7.36
C LEU A 191 -2.96 8.41 7.24
N VAL A 192 -2.29 8.56 8.38
CA VAL A 192 -0.85 8.36 8.54
C VAL A 192 -0.62 7.51 9.78
N TYR A 193 0.03 6.37 9.60
CA TYR A 193 0.52 5.57 10.73
C TYR A 193 2.00 5.88 10.96
N ARG A 194 2.41 5.94 12.23
CA ARG A 194 3.81 6.06 12.61
C ARG A 194 4.32 4.70 13.04
N LYS A 195 5.42 4.28 12.46
CA LYS A 195 6.11 3.03 12.78
C LYS A 195 7.49 3.37 13.30
N ARG A 196 7.81 2.95 14.51
CA ARG A 196 9.12 3.19 15.11
C ARG A 196 9.83 1.89 15.37
N LYS A 197 11.13 1.89 15.13
CA LYS A 197 11.99 0.72 15.28
C LYS A 197 13.39 1.10 15.77
N PRO A 198 14.06 0.23 16.53
CA PRO A 198 15.46 0.42 16.89
C PRO A 198 16.38 0.28 15.67
N GLY A 199 17.60 0.80 15.77
CA GLY A 199 18.56 0.84 14.67
C GLY A 199 18.95 -0.52 14.11
N GLU A 200 19.00 -1.54 14.95
CA GLU A 200 19.40 -2.91 14.60
C GLU A 200 18.46 -3.55 13.56
N VAL A 201 17.18 -3.12 13.56
CA VAL A 201 16.15 -3.64 12.64
C VAL A 201 15.67 -2.59 11.64
N ARG A 202 16.44 -1.53 11.43
CA ARG A 202 16.07 -0.37 10.60
C ARG A 202 15.58 -0.75 9.22
N TYR A 203 16.25 -1.66 8.55
CA TYR A 203 15.94 -2.07 7.16
C TYR A 203 15.10 -3.35 7.06
N THR A 204 14.49 -3.78 8.16
CA THR A 204 13.62 -4.96 8.22
C THR A 204 12.15 -4.56 8.36
N ASN A 205 11.26 -5.56 8.33
CA ASN A 205 9.83 -5.38 8.59
C ASN A 205 9.46 -5.35 10.08
N GLU A 206 10.44 -5.52 10.97
CA GLU A 206 10.19 -5.48 12.39
C GLU A 206 9.85 -4.06 12.83
N THR A 207 8.90 -3.94 13.74
CA THR A 207 8.42 -2.66 14.26
C THR A 207 8.25 -2.79 15.77
N ALA A 208 8.84 -1.87 16.54
CA ALA A 208 8.71 -1.86 17.98
C ALA A 208 7.42 -1.18 18.45
N GLU A 209 7.07 -0.07 17.81
CA GLU A 209 5.91 0.74 18.15
C GLU A 209 5.14 1.12 16.89
N VAL A 210 3.81 1.07 16.97
CA VAL A 210 2.92 1.56 15.92
C VAL A 210 1.80 2.36 16.57
N ASP A 211 1.52 3.53 16.05
CA ASP A 211 0.35 4.33 16.40
C ASP A 211 -0.25 5.04 15.17
N LEU A 212 -1.48 5.49 15.31
CA LEU A 212 -2.15 6.34 14.34
C LEU A 212 -1.85 7.80 14.70
N ALA A 213 -1.41 8.59 13.73
CA ALA A 213 -1.29 10.04 13.91
C ALA A 213 -2.66 10.66 14.23
N GLU A 214 -2.71 11.66 15.09
CA GLU A 214 -3.95 12.36 15.47
C GLU A 214 -4.71 12.87 14.25
N SER A 215 -3.95 13.38 13.27
CA SER A 215 -4.42 13.72 11.94
C SER A 215 -3.24 13.65 10.97
N PRO A 216 -3.44 13.52 9.64
CA PRO A 216 -2.35 13.65 8.67
C PRO A 216 -1.57 14.96 8.81
N LYS A 217 -2.26 16.07 9.13
CA LYS A 217 -1.65 17.40 9.31
C LYS A 217 -0.72 17.52 10.52
N SER A 218 -0.83 16.60 11.49
CA SER A 218 0.14 16.57 12.60
C SER A 218 1.52 16.04 12.19
N MET A 219 1.59 15.37 11.03
CA MET A 219 2.82 14.74 10.53
C MET A 219 3.33 15.35 9.21
N LEU A 220 2.42 15.89 8.40
CA LEU A 220 2.68 16.39 7.05
C LEU A 220 2.04 17.77 6.87
N SER A 221 2.75 18.70 6.27
CA SER A 221 2.18 19.99 5.84
C SER A 221 1.17 19.80 4.69
N ASP A 222 0.34 20.79 4.44
CA ASP A 222 -0.60 20.77 3.31
C ASP A 222 0.14 20.59 1.97
N THR A 223 1.27 21.27 1.78
CA THR A 223 2.12 21.12 0.59
C THR A 223 2.68 19.72 0.44
N GLU A 224 3.15 19.09 1.52
CA GLU A 224 3.67 17.72 1.47
C GLU A 224 2.55 16.71 1.14
N MET A 225 1.34 16.91 1.67
CA MET A 225 0.18 16.06 1.32
C MET A 225 -0.21 16.23 -0.15
N GLU A 226 -0.21 17.45 -0.70
CA GLU A 226 -0.44 17.71 -2.12
C GLU A 226 0.64 17.07 -3.01
N GLN A 227 1.91 17.13 -2.59
CA GLN A 227 3.01 16.48 -3.29
C GLN A 227 2.88 14.95 -3.26
N ILE A 228 2.52 14.35 -2.12
CA ILE A 228 2.27 12.89 -2.01
C ILE A 228 1.09 12.49 -2.92
N ALA A 229 0.00 13.26 -2.94
CA ALA A 229 -1.13 13.02 -3.82
C ALA A 229 -0.71 13.11 -5.31
N SER A 230 0.09 14.10 -5.67
CA SER A 230 0.64 14.25 -7.03
C SER A 230 1.58 13.10 -7.41
N LEU A 231 2.43 12.65 -6.49
CA LEU A 231 3.29 11.47 -6.70
C LEU A 231 2.45 10.22 -6.94
N SER A 232 1.44 9.98 -6.10
CA SER A 232 0.51 8.85 -6.25
C SER A 232 -0.19 8.87 -7.61
N ALA A 233 -0.66 10.05 -8.05
CA ALA A 233 -1.26 10.22 -9.37
C ALA A 233 -0.28 9.93 -10.51
N LYS A 234 0.99 10.38 -10.42
CA LYS A 234 2.04 10.07 -11.40
C LYS A 234 2.43 8.58 -11.43
N MET A 235 2.25 7.88 -10.33
CA MET A 235 2.42 6.43 -10.22
C MET A 235 1.15 5.66 -10.64
N CYS A 236 0.06 6.35 -10.98
CA CYS A 236 -1.27 5.78 -11.24
C CYS A 236 -1.77 4.89 -10.09
N ALA A 237 -1.46 5.27 -8.86
CA ALA A 237 -1.84 4.56 -7.65
C ALA A 237 -3.05 5.24 -7.01
N ASP A 238 -4.24 4.72 -7.27
CA ASP A 238 -5.51 5.23 -6.73
C ASP A 238 -5.70 4.86 -5.25
N PHE A 239 -5.16 3.70 -4.87
CA PHE A 239 -5.16 3.16 -3.52
C PHE A 239 -3.81 2.55 -3.19
N ALA A 240 -3.07 3.19 -2.30
CA ALA A 240 -1.73 2.76 -1.93
C ALA A 240 -1.36 3.16 -0.49
N GLU A 241 -0.33 2.52 0.02
CA GLU A 241 0.45 3.01 1.16
C GLU A 241 1.84 3.39 0.67
N LEU A 242 2.33 4.57 1.10
CA LEU A 242 3.69 5.01 0.87
C LEU A 242 4.46 4.95 2.19
N ASP A 243 5.67 4.39 2.16
CA ASP A 243 6.62 4.56 3.25
C ASP A 243 7.38 5.87 3.04
N VAL A 244 7.22 6.81 3.99
CA VAL A 244 7.75 8.17 3.93
C VAL A 244 8.67 8.41 5.12
N LEU A 245 9.87 8.87 4.84
CA LEU A 245 10.86 9.24 5.86
C LEU A 245 11.04 10.75 5.90
N ARG A 246 11.12 11.34 7.09
CA ARG A 246 11.51 12.74 7.26
C ARG A 246 12.97 12.82 7.67
N ASP A 247 13.79 13.48 6.88
CA ASP A 247 15.21 13.69 7.19
C ASP A 247 15.36 14.77 8.26
N ARG A 248 16.05 14.47 9.35
CA ARG A 248 16.36 15.44 10.42
C ARG A 248 17.32 16.56 9.97
N GLN A 249 18.11 16.29 8.95
CA GLN A 249 19.15 17.25 8.51
C GLN A 249 18.57 18.41 7.72
N ASP A 250 17.63 18.11 6.81
CA ASP A 250 17.05 19.13 5.91
C ASP A 250 15.54 19.34 6.10
N GLY A 251 14.89 18.51 6.95
CA GLY A 251 13.46 18.56 7.23
C GLY A 251 12.57 18.03 6.10
N ARG A 252 13.15 17.60 4.98
CA ARG A 252 12.42 17.12 3.81
C ARG A 252 11.85 15.73 4.02
N ILE A 253 10.78 15.43 3.31
CA ILE A 253 10.21 14.08 3.27
C ILE A 253 10.67 13.33 2.02
N TYR A 254 10.88 12.02 2.16
CA TYR A 254 11.30 11.13 1.10
C TYR A 254 10.38 9.92 1.05
N CYS A 255 9.69 9.72 -0.09
CA CYS A 255 8.88 8.52 -0.33
C CYS A 255 9.81 7.40 -0.82
N VAL A 256 10.07 6.42 0.04
CA VAL A 256 11.07 5.37 -0.17
C VAL A 256 10.52 4.06 -0.70
N ASP A 257 9.19 3.89 -0.62
CA ASP A 257 8.45 2.74 -1.14
C ASP A 257 7.00 3.09 -1.41
N LEU A 258 6.38 2.42 -2.39
CA LEU A 258 4.96 2.53 -2.73
C LEU A 258 4.37 1.12 -2.82
N ASN A 259 3.37 0.85 -1.98
CA ASN A 259 2.66 -0.41 -1.95
C ASN A 259 1.22 -0.26 -2.46
N PRO A 260 0.88 -0.74 -3.69
CA PRO A 260 -0.48 -0.70 -4.25
C PRO A 260 -1.39 -1.81 -3.71
N THR A 261 -0.85 -2.66 -2.83
CA THR A 261 -1.59 -3.73 -2.13
C THR A 261 -1.50 -3.53 -0.61
N PRO A 262 -2.06 -2.44 -0.06
CA PRO A 262 -1.86 -2.04 1.34
C PRO A 262 -2.19 -3.12 2.36
N TYR A 263 -1.42 -3.13 3.45
CA TYR A 263 -1.61 -4.00 4.62
C TYR A 263 -1.91 -3.14 5.85
N GLY A 264 -3.19 -2.93 6.13
CA GLY A 264 -3.60 -2.09 7.25
C GLY A 264 -5.03 -2.41 7.74
N PRO A 265 -5.37 -1.97 8.96
CA PRO A 265 -4.49 -1.31 9.93
C PRO A 265 -3.26 -2.15 10.31
N PRO A 266 -2.09 -1.52 10.55
CA PRO A 266 -0.86 -2.24 10.88
C PRO A 266 -1.01 -3.15 12.11
N ALA A 267 -0.33 -4.29 12.09
CA ALA A 267 -0.24 -5.15 13.27
C ALA A 267 0.43 -4.39 14.44
N GLY A 268 -0.13 -4.49 15.63
CA GLY A 268 0.35 -3.77 16.81
C GLY A 268 -0.34 -2.44 17.07
N LEU A 269 -1.19 -1.97 16.15
CA LEU A 269 -2.02 -0.79 16.39
C LEU A 269 -3.01 -1.05 17.54
N SER A 270 -3.27 -0.05 18.37
CA SER A 270 -4.26 -0.16 19.44
C SER A 270 -5.68 -0.40 18.87
N ALA A 271 -6.55 -1.02 19.67
CA ALA A 271 -7.95 -1.21 19.26
C ALA A 271 -8.63 0.13 18.97
N GLU A 272 -8.38 1.15 19.79
CA GLU A 272 -8.90 2.51 19.60
C GLU A 272 -8.45 3.14 18.30
N ASP A 273 -7.15 3.06 17.98
CA ASP A 273 -6.61 3.61 16.72
C ASP A 273 -7.11 2.83 15.51
N SER A 274 -7.29 1.50 15.65
CA SER A 274 -7.90 0.68 14.61
C SER A 274 -9.33 1.11 14.31
N GLU A 275 -10.15 1.37 15.34
CA GLU A 275 -11.52 1.87 15.19
C GLU A 275 -11.54 3.26 14.54
N LYS A 276 -10.63 4.17 14.93
CA LYS A 276 -10.50 5.50 14.32
C LYS A 276 -10.13 5.38 12.82
N ALA A 277 -9.17 4.53 12.48
CA ALA A 277 -8.79 4.27 11.10
C ALA A 277 -9.97 3.75 10.27
N MET A 278 -10.74 2.79 10.79
CA MET A 278 -11.91 2.25 10.14
C MET A 278 -13.03 3.29 9.97
N ALA A 279 -13.21 4.19 10.94
CA ALA A 279 -14.18 5.29 10.85
C ALA A 279 -13.82 6.30 9.74
N VAL A 280 -12.52 6.54 9.50
CA VAL A 280 -12.05 7.37 8.38
C VAL A 280 -12.41 6.71 7.04
N TRP A 281 -12.19 5.41 6.90
CA TRP A 281 -12.56 4.66 5.71
C TRP A 281 -14.06 4.73 5.40
N LYS A 282 -14.88 4.52 6.41
CA LYS A 282 -16.33 4.62 6.26
C LYS A 282 -16.74 5.99 5.72
N ARG A 283 -16.18 7.07 6.25
CA ARG A 283 -16.44 8.44 5.77
C ARG A 283 -16.04 8.65 4.31
N ILE A 284 -14.90 8.08 3.88
CA ILE A 284 -14.46 8.20 2.48
C ILE A 284 -15.42 7.47 1.57
N SER A 285 -15.83 6.25 1.94
CA SER A 285 -16.77 5.45 1.15
C SER A 285 -18.14 6.14 0.99
N GLU A 286 -18.56 6.95 1.95
CA GLU A 286 -19.81 7.70 1.90
C GLU A 286 -19.73 8.95 1.00
N ARG A 287 -18.54 9.53 0.82
CA ARG A 287 -18.32 10.77 0.07
C ARG A 287 -18.05 10.57 -1.42
N SER A 288 -17.42 9.48 -1.77
CA SER A 288 -16.92 9.30 -3.15
C SER A 288 -18.01 8.77 -4.09
N PRO A 289 -18.38 9.55 -5.13
CA PRO A 289 -19.27 9.07 -6.19
C PRO A 289 -18.62 7.94 -7.02
N PHE A 290 -17.31 7.76 -6.93
CA PHE A 290 -16.54 6.75 -7.66
C PHE A 290 -16.76 5.31 -7.16
N TRP A 291 -17.35 5.13 -5.97
CA TRP A 291 -17.76 3.83 -5.45
C TRP A 291 -19.02 3.27 -6.17
N ARG A 292 -19.67 4.07 -7.00
CA ARG A 292 -20.94 3.74 -7.66
C ARG A 292 -20.83 3.55 -9.17
N ALA A 293 -19.61 3.43 -9.72
CA ALA A 293 -19.40 3.27 -11.15
C ALA A 293 -19.14 1.80 -11.55
#